data_667286eefcfe148fdbc90e38fac4a992
#
_entry.id   667286eefcfe148fdbc90e38fac4a992
#
_cell.length_a   1.000
_cell.length_b   1.000
_cell.length_c   1.000
_cell.angle_alpha   90.00
_cell.angle_beta   90.00
_cell.angle_gamma   90.00
#
_symmetry.space_group_name_H-M   'P 1'
#
loop_
_entity.id
_entity.type
_entity.pdbx_description
1 polymer ?
#
loop_
_entity_poly.entity_id
_entity_poly.type
_entity_poly.pdbx_seq_one_letter_code
_entity_poly.pdbx_strand_id
1 'polypeptide(L)'
;MKSYRKELWFNVPSRRAFINITPQVDECLRESGVVEGLVLVNAMHITASVFINDDESGLHQDYETFLERLAPHEPISQYHHNKTGEDNADAHIKRQVMGREVVVAITKGQLDFGPWEQIFYGEFDGGRRKRVLVKIIGE
;
A
#
# COMPACT_ATOMS: atom_id res chain seq x y z
N MET A 1 -21.70 -12.09 -12.97
CA MET A 1 -20.52 -11.61 -12.23
C MET A 1 -19.72 -10.64 -13.09
N LYS A 2 -19.34 -9.51 -12.52
CA LYS A 2 -18.46 -8.53 -13.15
C LYS A 2 -17.02 -8.73 -12.67
N SER A 3 -16.06 -8.36 -13.51
CA SER A 3 -14.65 -8.38 -13.19
C SER A 3 -14.02 -7.11 -13.75
N TYR A 4 -13.25 -6.44 -12.93
CA TYR A 4 -12.61 -5.16 -13.25
C TYR A 4 -11.16 -5.19 -12.78
N ARG A 5 -10.27 -4.62 -13.59
CA ARG A 5 -8.85 -4.56 -13.26
C ARG A 5 -8.29 -3.19 -13.66
N LYS A 6 -7.53 -2.58 -12.77
CA LYS A 6 -6.81 -1.34 -13.06
C LYS A 6 -5.48 -1.31 -12.34
N GLU A 7 -4.49 -0.68 -12.95
CA GLU A 7 -3.20 -0.40 -12.34
C GLU A 7 -3.13 1.08 -11.98
N LEU A 8 -2.79 1.36 -10.72
CA LEU A 8 -2.46 2.71 -10.25
C LEU A 8 -0.93 2.82 -10.19
N TRP A 9 -0.38 3.88 -10.78
CA TRP A 9 1.07 4.06 -10.85
C TRP A 9 1.51 5.20 -9.93
N PHE A 10 2.59 4.94 -9.19
CA PHE A 10 3.17 5.90 -8.25
C PHE A 10 4.66 6.06 -8.53
N ASN A 11 5.14 7.29 -8.46
CA ASN A 11 6.54 7.61 -8.52
C ASN A 11 6.83 8.59 -7.38
N VAL A 12 7.21 8.06 -6.23
CA VAL A 12 7.43 8.83 -5.01
C VAL A 12 8.88 9.31 -4.98
N PRO A 13 9.11 10.63 -4.94
CA PRO A 13 10.49 11.15 -4.99
C PRO A 13 11.27 10.93 -3.70
N SER A 14 10.60 10.85 -2.56
CA SER A 14 11.25 10.57 -1.28
C SER A 14 11.44 9.07 -1.09
N ARG A 15 12.36 8.69 -0.20
CA ARG A 15 12.59 7.27 0.09
C ARG A 15 11.35 6.62 0.68
N ARG A 16 10.65 7.31 1.58
CA ARG A 16 9.46 6.77 2.24
C ARG A 16 8.30 7.75 2.20
N ALA A 17 7.10 7.22 2.09
CA ALA A 17 5.86 8.01 2.16
C ALA A 17 4.68 7.09 2.45
N PHE A 18 3.65 7.66 3.06
CA PHE A 18 2.33 7.04 3.20
C PHE A 18 1.33 7.90 2.44
N ILE A 19 0.66 7.31 1.46
CA ILE A 19 -0.25 8.03 0.57
C ILE A 19 -1.64 7.43 0.72
N ASN A 20 -2.62 8.25 1.07
CA ASN A 20 -4.03 7.82 1.09
C ASN A 20 -4.50 7.64 -0.34
N ILE A 21 -4.83 6.40 -0.71
CA ILE A 21 -5.30 6.05 -2.06
C ILE A 21 -6.78 5.68 -2.08
N THR A 22 -7.49 5.90 -0.99
CA THR A 22 -8.93 5.63 -0.92
C THR A 22 -9.70 6.30 -2.07
N PRO A 23 -9.43 7.57 -2.43
CA PRO A 23 -10.13 8.20 -3.55
C PRO A 23 -9.93 7.47 -4.88
N GLN A 24 -8.73 6.97 -5.16
CA GLN A 24 -8.44 6.25 -6.39
C GLN A 24 -9.16 4.88 -6.41
N VAL A 25 -9.23 4.21 -5.27
CA VAL A 25 -9.96 2.94 -5.15
C VAL A 25 -11.46 3.16 -5.30
N ASP A 26 -12.01 4.22 -4.70
CA ASP A 26 -13.42 4.61 -4.90
C ASP A 26 -13.73 4.86 -6.38
N GLU A 27 -12.84 5.50 -7.10
CA GLU A 27 -13.00 5.73 -8.54
C GLU A 27 -13.06 4.42 -9.30
N CYS A 28 -12.16 3.47 -8.97
CA CYS A 28 -12.19 2.13 -9.56
C CYS A 28 -13.51 1.43 -9.29
N LEU A 29 -14.03 1.55 -8.07
CA LEU A 29 -15.34 0.96 -7.71
C LEU A 29 -16.44 1.53 -8.58
N ARG A 30 -16.50 2.85 -8.74
CA ARG A 30 -17.50 3.49 -9.61
C ARG A 30 -17.37 3.00 -11.05
N GLU A 31 -16.16 2.95 -11.58
CA GLU A 31 -15.94 2.44 -12.95
C GLU A 31 -16.37 1.00 -13.11
N SER A 32 -16.17 0.17 -12.08
CA SER A 32 -16.51 -1.26 -12.13
C SER A 32 -18.03 -1.51 -12.21
N GLY A 33 -18.81 -0.62 -11.65
CA GLY A 33 -20.26 -0.80 -11.53
C GLY A 33 -20.69 -1.90 -10.56
N VAL A 34 -19.78 -2.44 -9.77
CA VAL A 34 -20.08 -3.49 -8.79
C VAL A 34 -20.80 -2.88 -7.60
N VAL A 35 -21.86 -3.53 -7.17
CA VAL A 35 -22.71 -3.12 -6.04
C VAL A 35 -22.47 -4.03 -4.83
N GLU A 36 -22.27 -5.32 -5.07
CA GLU A 36 -21.97 -6.31 -4.04
C GLU A 36 -20.76 -7.13 -4.50
N GLY A 37 -19.70 -7.16 -3.70
CA GLY A 37 -18.51 -7.90 -4.07
C GLY A 37 -17.32 -7.62 -3.17
N LEU A 38 -16.14 -7.78 -3.77
CA LEU A 38 -14.87 -7.57 -3.08
C LEU A 38 -13.92 -6.77 -3.96
N VAL A 39 -13.12 -5.91 -3.35
CA VAL A 39 -11.98 -5.27 -4.01
C VAL A 39 -10.68 -5.73 -3.36
N LEU A 40 -9.76 -6.16 -4.20
CA LEU A 40 -8.36 -6.40 -3.82
C LEU A 40 -7.54 -5.18 -4.22
N VAL A 41 -6.74 -4.67 -3.31
CA VAL A 41 -5.79 -3.58 -3.56
C VAL A 41 -4.41 -4.08 -3.18
N ASN A 42 -3.52 -4.20 -4.14
CA ASN A 42 -2.31 -5.00 -4.01
C ASN A 42 -1.08 -4.24 -4.50
N ALA A 43 -0.10 -4.05 -3.60
CA ALA A 43 1.20 -3.50 -3.99
C ALA A 43 1.98 -4.51 -4.81
N MET A 44 2.33 -4.14 -6.04
CA MET A 44 2.99 -5.02 -7.00
C MET A 44 4.49 -4.80 -7.04
N HIS A 45 5.07 -4.36 -5.92
CA HIS A 45 6.51 -4.19 -5.78
C HIS A 45 6.95 -4.64 -4.40
N ILE A 46 8.08 -5.32 -4.33
CA ILE A 46 8.56 -5.96 -3.10
C ILE A 46 9.09 -4.99 -2.04
N THR A 47 9.13 -3.69 -2.35
CA THR A 47 9.53 -2.63 -1.40
C THR A 47 8.41 -1.62 -1.14
N ALA A 48 7.18 -1.96 -1.52
CA ALA A 48 5.99 -1.15 -1.29
C ALA A 48 4.90 -1.97 -0.61
N SER A 49 3.92 -1.29 -0.03
CA SER A 49 2.88 -1.91 0.78
C SER A 49 1.52 -1.27 0.48
N VAL A 50 0.46 -2.01 0.73
CA VAL A 50 -0.90 -1.46 0.86
C VAL A 50 -1.44 -1.91 2.22
N PHE A 51 -1.97 -0.97 2.99
CA PHE A 51 -2.52 -1.25 4.31
C PHE A 51 -3.70 -0.33 4.60
N ILE A 52 -4.47 -0.66 5.63
CA ILE A 52 -5.64 0.10 6.04
C ILE A 52 -5.47 0.54 7.48
N ASN A 53 -5.62 1.84 7.73
CA ASN A 53 -5.70 2.41 9.06
C ASN A 53 -6.20 3.85 8.97
N ASP A 54 -6.15 4.59 10.08
CA ASP A 54 -6.57 5.97 10.17
C ASP A 54 -5.62 6.91 9.41
N ASP A 55 -6.18 7.93 8.80
CA ASP A 55 -5.41 8.99 8.15
C ASP A 55 -5.17 10.12 9.16
N GLU A 56 -4.15 9.95 10.01
CA GLU A 56 -3.80 10.91 11.06
C GLU A 56 -2.28 11.05 11.11
N SER A 57 -1.77 12.27 11.05
CA SER A 57 -0.35 12.55 10.87
C SER A 57 0.52 12.07 12.03
N GLY A 58 0.03 12.15 13.26
CA GLY A 58 0.77 11.65 14.44
C GLY A 58 0.95 10.15 14.39
N LEU A 59 -0.09 9.42 13.97
CA LEU A 59 -0.03 7.97 13.80
C LEU A 59 0.99 7.60 12.71
N HIS A 60 1.01 8.35 11.61
CA HIS A 60 1.98 8.10 10.53
C HIS A 60 3.41 8.35 10.99
N GLN A 61 3.64 9.36 11.83
CA GLN A 61 4.94 9.58 12.45
C GLN A 61 5.32 8.42 13.37
N ASP A 62 4.37 7.87 14.10
CA ASP A 62 4.58 6.70 14.95
C ASP A 62 4.97 5.47 14.11
N TYR A 63 4.33 5.27 12.95
CA TYR A 63 4.74 4.21 12.01
C TYR A 63 6.19 4.39 11.58
N GLU A 64 6.57 5.61 11.19
CA GLU A 64 7.95 5.91 10.79
C GLU A 64 8.94 5.57 11.90
N THR A 65 8.67 6.00 13.10
CA THR A 65 9.52 5.73 14.26
C THR A 65 9.62 4.23 14.54
N PHE A 66 8.49 3.54 14.53
CA PHE A 66 8.44 2.09 14.76
C PHE A 66 9.22 1.33 13.69
N LEU A 67 8.99 1.65 12.42
CA LEU A 67 9.62 0.94 11.30
C LEU A 67 11.13 1.18 11.27
N GLU A 68 11.59 2.41 11.56
CA GLU A 68 13.02 2.68 11.65
C GLU A 68 13.67 2.03 12.86
N ARG A 69 12.95 1.83 13.95
CA ARG A 69 13.45 1.08 15.11
C ARG A 69 13.54 -0.42 14.81
N LEU A 70 12.56 -0.95 14.08
CA LEU A 70 12.50 -2.36 13.73
C LEU A 70 13.53 -2.72 12.66
N ALA A 71 13.63 -1.91 11.61
CA ALA A 71 14.48 -2.13 10.45
C ALA A 71 15.12 -0.81 10.02
N PRO A 72 16.13 -0.32 10.76
CA PRO A 72 16.76 0.96 10.42
C PRO A 72 17.43 0.90 9.04
N HIS A 73 17.31 1.98 8.28
CA HIS A 73 17.97 2.07 6.98
C HIS A 73 19.51 2.06 7.14
N GLU A 74 20.01 2.82 8.10
CA GLU A 74 21.43 2.92 8.38
C GLU A 74 21.83 2.09 9.61
N PRO A 75 23.01 1.49 9.66
CA PRO A 75 23.99 1.42 8.56
C PRO A 75 23.58 0.40 7.50
N ILE A 76 23.73 0.75 6.24
CA ILE A 76 23.38 -0.11 5.10
C ILE A 76 24.08 -1.46 5.18
N SER A 77 25.31 -1.47 5.68
CA SER A 77 26.16 -2.66 5.75
C SER A 77 25.69 -3.71 6.74
N GLN A 78 24.72 -3.40 7.60
CA GLN A 78 24.21 -4.37 8.58
C GLN A 78 23.41 -5.50 7.94
N TYR A 79 22.96 -5.32 6.71
CA TYR A 79 22.06 -6.27 6.05
C TYR A 79 22.80 -7.15 5.03
N HIS A 80 22.51 -8.44 5.06
CA HIS A 80 23.06 -9.39 4.08
C HIS A 80 22.63 -9.07 2.65
N HIS A 81 21.37 -8.67 2.46
CA HIS A 81 20.82 -8.31 1.15
C HIS A 81 21.63 -7.19 0.48
N ASN A 82 22.09 -6.22 1.26
CA ASN A 82 22.80 -5.06 0.74
C ASN A 82 24.22 -5.39 0.26
N LYS A 83 24.74 -6.58 0.58
CA LYS A 83 26.04 -7.04 0.07
C LYS A 83 26.02 -7.31 -1.43
N THR A 84 24.84 -7.35 -2.05
CA THR A 84 24.68 -7.51 -3.50
C THR A 84 24.81 -6.18 -4.27
N GLY A 85 25.14 -5.10 -3.58
CA GLY A 85 25.20 -3.75 -4.16
C GLY A 85 23.92 -2.94 -3.98
N GLU A 86 22.91 -3.50 -3.31
CA GLU A 86 21.67 -2.81 -2.99
C GLU A 86 21.79 -2.03 -1.68
N ASP A 87 20.81 -1.14 -1.44
CA ASP A 87 20.74 -0.34 -0.21
C ASP A 87 19.35 -0.41 0.43
N ASN A 88 18.53 -1.39 0.08
CA ASN A 88 17.09 -1.39 0.33
C ASN A 88 16.59 -2.61 1.12
N ALA A 89 17.47 -3.31 1.83
CA ALA A 89 17.04 -4.45 2.65
C ALA A 89 15.96 -4.06 3.66
N ASP A 90 16.09 -2.90 4.28
CA ASP A 90 15.12 -2.38 5.24
C ASP A 90 13.75 -2.15 4.59
N ALA A 91 13.73 -1.72 3.33
CA ALA A 91 12.49 -1.51 2.60
C ALA A 91 11.72 -2.83 2.39
N HIS A 92 12.43 -3.92 2.08
CA HIS A 92 11.82 -5.25 1.98
C HIS A 92 11.22 -5.70 3.31
N ILE A 93 11.91 -5.42 4.41
CA ILE A 93 11.45 -5.80 5.75
C ILE A 93 10.22 -4.96 6.15
N LYS A 94 10.26 -3.66 5.90
CA LYS A 94 9.13 -2.75 6.17
C LYS A 94 7.89 -3.19 5.40
N ARG A 95 8.05 -3.51 4.11
CA ARG A 95 6.96 -4.04 3.30
C ARG A 95 6.42 -5.35 3.87
N GLN A 96 7.28 -6.24 4.31
CA GLN A 96 6.89 -7.52 4.87
C GLN A 96 6.04 -7.34 6.13
N VAL A 97 6.38 -6.34 6.95
CA VAL A 97 5.64 -6.02 8.18
C VAL A 97 4.30 -5.33 7.88
N MET A 98 4.30 -4.37 6.99
CA MET A 98 3.10 -3.57 6.69
C MET A 98 2.11 -4.30 5.77
N GLY A 99 2.59 -5.27 5.00
CA GLY A 99 1.72 -6.11 4.19
C GLY A 99 1.72 -5.77 2.71
N ARG A 100 1.28 -6.75 1.93
CA ARG A 100 1.25 -6.69 0.46
C ARG A 100 -0.05 -6.14 -0.07
N GLU A 101 -1.18 -6.55 0.50
CA GLU A 101 -2.52 -6.27 -0.05
C GLU A 101 -3.56 -6.15 1.05
N VAL A 102 -4.68 -5.57 0.66
CA VAL A 102 -5.89 -5.56 1.47
C VAL A 102 -7.07 -6.00 0.61
N VAL A 103 -8.09 -6.55 1.27
CA VAL A 103 -9.38 -6.86 0.66
C VAL A 103 -10.44 -6.09 1.43
N VAL A 104 -11.30 -5.38 0.69
CA VAL A 104 -12.42 -4.62 1.27
C VAL A 104 -13.71 -5.13 0.67
N ALA A 105 -14.70 -5.37 1.51
CA ALA A 105 -16.05 -5.70 1.03
C ALA A 105 -16.67 -4.50 0.32
N ILE A 106 -17.46 -4.77 -0.71
CA ILE A 106 -18.28 -3.80 -1.40
C ILE A 106 -19.72 -4.12 -1.05
N THR A 107 -20.42 -3.16 -0.44
CA THR A 107 -21.79 -3.31 0.02
C THR A 107 -22.59 -2.11 -0.46
N LYS A 108 -23.68 -2.35 -1.18
CA LYS A 108 -24.57 -1.30 -1.70
C LYS A 108 -23.80 -0.24 -2.50
N GLY A 109 -22.83 -0.68 -3.28
CA GLY A 109 -22.03 0.19 -4.15
C GLY A 109 -20.98 1.02 -3.45
N GLN A 110 -20.65 0.71 -2.20
CA GLN A 110 -19.68 1.47 -1.41
C GLN A 110 -18.65 0.53 -0.78
N LEU A 111 -17.45 1.06 -0.56
CA LEU A 111 -16.44 0.39 0.26
C LEU A 111 -16.98 0.27 1.68
N ASP A 112 -17.03 -0.95 2.19
CA ASP A 112 -17.61 -1.25 3.50
C ASP A 112 -16.52 -1.17 4.56
N PHE A 113 -16.28 0.05 5.05
CA PHE A 113 -15.24 0.34 6.02
C PHE A 113 -15.77 0.36 7.45
N GLY A 114 -14.92 -0.03 8.38
CA GLY A 114 -15.07 0.34 9.78
C GLY A 114 -14.75 1.82 9.99
N PRO A 115 -15.01 2.36 11.18
CA PRO A 115 -14.73 3.77 11.46
C PRO A 115 -13.26 4.11 11.22
N TRP A 116 -13.02 5.24 10.56
CA TRP A 116 -11.68 5.82 10.31
C TRP A 116 -10.76 5.00 9.39
N GLU A 117 -11.24 3.89 8.82
CA GLU A 117 -10.43 3.10 7.90
C GLU A 117 -10.23 3.84 6.57
N GLN A 118 -8.97 3.94 6.15
CA GLN A 118 -8.57 4.47 4.86
C GLN A 118 -7.51 3.55 4.26
N ILE A 119 -7.47 3.47 2.95
CA ILE A 119 -6.49 2.63 2.24
C ILE A 119 -5.26 3.47 1.94
N PHE A 120 -4.08 2.93 2.29
CA PHE A 120 -2.80 3.60 2.08
C PHE A 120 -1.88 2.80 1.18
N TYR A 121 -1.13 3.54 0.36
CA TYR A 121 0.06 3.03 -0.30
C TYR A 121 1.28 3.45 0.54
N GLY A 122 2.08 2.46 0.94
CA GLY A 122 3.33 2.69 1.67
C GLY A 122 4.52 2.53 0.75
N GLU A 123 5.33 3.57 0.62
CA GLU A 123 6.57 3.56 -0.13
C GLU A 123 7.75 3.43 0.82
N PHE A 124 8.63 2.46 0.58
CA PHE A 124 9.81 2.27 1.42
C PHE A 124 11.13 2.38 0.65
N ASP A 125 11.09 2.46 -0.68
CA ASP A 125 12.27 2.59 -1.55
C ASP A 125 11.91 3.46 -2.76
N GLY A 126 11.67 4.73 -2.51
CA GLY A 126 11.21 5.69 -3.51
C GLY A 126 12.22 5.97 -4.62
N GLY A 127 11.80 6.80 -5.58
CA GLY A 127 12.60 7.12 -6.75
C GLY A 127 12.44 6.13 -7.89
N ARG A 128 11.52 5.18 -7.78
CA ARG A 128 11.19 4.19 -8.81
C ARG A 128 9.71 4.24 -9.10
N ARG A 129 9.35 3.96 -10.34
CA ARG A 129 7.94 3.84 -10.72
C ARG A 129 7.42 2.49 -10.30
N LYS A 130 6.34 2.47 -9.50
CA LYS A 130 5.73 1.26 -8.95
C LYS A 130 4.23 1.28 -9.17
N ARG A 131 3.62 0.10 -9.22
CA ARG A 131 2.17 -0.01 -9.45
C ARG A 131 1.45 -0.68 -8.30
N VAL A 132 0.18 -0.33 -8.17
CA VAL A 132 -0.80 -0.97 -7.30
C VAL A 132 -1.87 -1.56 -8.19
N LEU A 133 -2.13 -2.84 -8.03
CA LEU A 133 -3.20 -3.53 -8.77
C LEU A 133 -4.50 -3.39 -7.99
N VAL A 134 -5.54 -2.92 -8.66
CA VAL A 134 -6.91 -2.93 -8.13
C VAL A 134 -7.69 -3.98 -8.92
N LYS A 135 -8.24 -4.96 -8.23
CA LYS A 135 -9.07 -6.01 -8.83
C LYS A 135 -10.41 -6.04 -8.09
N ILE A 136 -11.50 -5.93 -8.84
CA ILE A 136 -12.85 -5.92 -8.28
C ILE A 136 -13.65 -7.04 -8.93
N ILE A 137 -14.32 -7.84 -8.11
CA ILE A 137 -15.23 -8.88 -8.59
C ILE A 137 -16.54 -8.78 -7.80
N GLY A 138 -17.64 -9.06 -8.48
CA GLY A 138 -18.97 -9.04 -7.83
C GLY A 138 -20.11 -8.86 -8.81
N GLU A 139 -21.24 -8.51 -8.26
CA GLU A 139 -22.48 -8.26 -9.02
C GLU A 139 -22.80 -6.78 -9.14
#